data_ba8440c2b4ea81f969a968bf7de404db
#
_entry.id   ba8440c2b4ea81f969a968bf7de404db
#
_cell.length_a   1.000
_cell.length_b   1.000
_cell.length_c   1.000
_cell.angle_alpha   90.00
_cell.angle_beta   90.00
_cell.angle_gamma   90.00
#
_symmetry.space_group_name_H-M   'P 1'
#
loop_
_entity.id
_entity.type
_entity.pdbx_description
1 polymer ?
#
loop_
_entity_poly.entity_id
_entity_poly.type
_entity_poly.pdbx_seq_one_letter_code
_entity_poly.pdbx_strand_id
1 'polypeptide(L)'
;METTITFNIDDKAATIFVMKTFDAEVEEVWKHFTEADLLDQWWAPKPWKCETLEMDFQPQGFWRYAMVGPENERHYSKVTFNDITFHRSISQRCTFTDESGNEKPGMPAENWLIGFTGVQEGTKLTVNLHYHSLEEMTKMLGMGFEGGFKRGLNQLEEILNKKRPVL
;
A
#
# COMPACT_ATOMS: atom_id res chain seq x y z
N MET A 1 7.26 -19.89 -1.29
CA MET A 1 5.84 -20.17 -1.10
C MET A 1 5.11 -18.93 -0.59
N GLU A 2 4.02 -18.57 -1.23
CA GLU A 2 3.24 -17.41 -0.85
C GLU A 2 2.32 -17.73 0.33
N THR A 3 2.26 -16.84 1.31
CA THR A 3 1.30 -16.98 2.41
C THR A 3 -0.06 -16.43 1.97
N THR A 4 -1.10 -16.89 2.65
CA THR A 4 -2.47 -16.50 2.34
C THR A 4 -2.70 -15.01 2.59
N ILE A 5 -3.44 -14.37 1.69
CA ILE A 5 -3.90 -12.99 1.87
C ILE A 5 -5.38 -13.05 2.22
N THR A 6 -5.74 -12.46 3.35
CA THR A 6 -7.13 -12.24 3.72
C THR A 6 -7.58 -10.92 3.10
N PHE A 7 -8.71 -10.92 2.42
CA PHE A 7 -9.26 -9.71 1.79
C PHE A 7 -10.77 -9.72 1.99
N ASN A 8 -11.27 -8.95 2.95
CA ASN A 8 -12.67 -8.94 3.34
C ASN A 8 -13.30 -7.59 3.04
N ILE A 9 -14.43 -7.61 2.33
CA ILE A 9 -15.18 -6.41 1.96
C ILE A 9 -16.42 -6.32 2.83
N ASP A 10 -16.66 -5.16 3.44
CA ASP A 10 -17.87 -4.87 4.19
C ASP A 10 -18.61 -3.73 3.49
N ASP A 11 -19.64 -4.09 2.74
CA ASP A 11 -20.43 -3.13 1.95
C ASP A 11 -21.16 -2.12 2.85
N LYS A 12 -21.65 -2.54 3.99
CA LYS A 12 -22.42 -1.66 4.89
C LYS A 12 -21.54 -0.59 5.50
N ALA A 13 -20.32 -0.94 5.87
CA ALA A 13 -19.37 -0.02 6.48
C ALA A 13 -18.51 0.71 5.44
N ALA A 14 -18.57 0.31 4.17
CA ALA A 14 -17.71 0.79 3.10
C ALA A 14 -16.22 0.66 3.49
N THR A 15 -15.85 -0.54 3.96
CA THR A 15 -14.49 -0.84 4.40
C THR A 15 -13.96 -2.10 3.75
N ILE A 16 -12.64 -2.17 3.66
CA ILE A 16 -11.92 -3.37 3.23
C ILE A 16 -10.87 -3.68 4.29
N PHE A 17 -10.78 -4.95 4.69
CA PHE A 17 -9.76 -5.42 5.60
C PHE A 17 -8.82 -6.37 4.87
N VAL A 18 -7.52 -6.11 4.94
CA VAL A 18 -6.49 -6.95 4.32
C VAL A 18 -5.52 -7.41 5.39
N MET A 19 -5.11 -8.66 5.35
CA MET A 19 -4.15 -9.22 6.29
C MET A 19 -3.23 -10.21 5.58
N LYS A 20 -1.93 -10.13 5.89
CA LYS A 20 -0.93 -11.05 5.38
C LYS A 20 0.21 -11.14 6.39
N THR A 21 0.77 -12.35 6.56
CA THR A 21 1.94 -12.55 7.41
C THR A 21 3.18 -12.73 6.52
N PHE A 22 4.24 -12.00 6.87
CA PHE A 22 5.52 -12.07 6.17
C PHE A 22 6.57 -12.72 7.08
N ASP A 23 7.41 -13.56 6.51
CA ASP A 23 8.53 -14.17 7.23
C ASP A 23 9.72 -13.21 7.24
N ALA A 24 9.56 -12.14 8.00
CA ALA A 24 10.56 -11.10 8.16
C ALA A 24 10.27 -10.32 9.44
N GLU A 25 11.31 -9.74 10.03
CA GLU A 25 11.18 -8.91 11.23
C GLU A 25 10.35 -7.65 10.94
N VAL A 26 9.74 -7.11 11.98
CA VAL A 26 8.91 -5.89 11.86
C VAL A 26 9.70 -4.74 11.24
N GLU A 27 10.95 -4.55 11.66
CA GLU A 27 11.80 -3.48 11.13
C GLU A 27 11.98 -3.58 9.62
N GLU A 28 12.12 -4.78 9.10
CA GLU A 28 12.33 -5.01 7.69
C GLU A 28 11.07 -4.77 6.89
N VAL A 29 9.92 -5.23 7.38
CA VAL A 29 8.63 -4.97 6.73
C VAL A 29 8.32 -3.46 6.77
N TRP A 30 8.56 -2.82 7.91
CA TRP A 30 8.36 -1.38 8.09
C TRP A 30 9.15 -0.56 7.07
N LYS A 31 10.42 -0.89 6.86
CA LYS A 31 11.26 -0.19 5.87
C LYS A 31 10.65 -0.23 4.48
N HIS A 32 10.08 -1.36 4.09
CA HIS A 32 9.51 -1.52 2.76
C HIS A 32 8.21 -0.74 2.58
N PHE A 33 7.64 -0.20 3.65
CA PHE A 33 6.47 0.67 3.59
C PHE A 33 6.81 2.14 3.79
N THR A 34 8.05 2.48 4.15
CA THR A 34 8.40 3.84 4.56
C THR A 34 9.59 4.45 3.82
N GLU A 35 10.36 3.64 3.08
CA GLU A 35 11.49 4.13 2.30
C GLU A 35 11.16 4.08 0.81
N ALA A 36 11.33 5.20 0.13
CA ALA A 36 10.91 5.37 -1.26
C ALA A 36 11.53 4.36 -2.21
N ASP A 37 12.83 4.12 -2.12
CA ASP A 37 13.53 3.18 -2.99
C ASP A 37 13.04 1.74 -2.81
N LEU A 38 12.60 1.38 -1.60
CA LEU A 38 12.04 0.06 -1.33
C LEU A 38 10.59 -0.04 -1.83
N LEU A 39 9.78 1.01 -1.62
CA LEU A 39 8.42 1.06 -2.16
C LEU A 39 8.41 0.94 -3.69
N ASP A 40 9.37 1.57 -4.34
CA ASP A 40 9.47 1.52 -5.81
C ASP A 40 9.67 0.09 -6.33
N GLN A 41 10.15 -0.83 -5.50
CA GLN A 41 10.41 -2.22 -5.89
C GLN A 41 9.15 -3.10 -5.91
N TRP A 42 8.09 -2.75 -5.17
CA TRP A 42 6.96 -3.68 -5.03
C TRP A 42 5.57 -3.05 -5.06
N TRP A 43 5.44 -1.73 -4.86
CA TRP A 43 4.13 -1.08 -4.69
C TRP A 43 3.23 -1.20 -5.93
N ALA A 44 3.78 -1.14 -7.13
CA ALA A 44 3.02 -1.33 -8.35
C ALA A 44 3.05 -2.79 -8.81
N PRO A 45 1.90 -3.39 -9.21
CA PRO A 45 1.89 -4.76 -9.71
C PRO A 45 2.54 -4.83 -11.10
N LYS A 46 3.51 -5.75 -11.26
CA LYS A 46 4.17 -5.95 -12.55
C LYS A 46 3.14 -6.26 -13.64
N PRO A 47 3.29 -5.77 -14.87
CA PRO A 47 4.47 -5.10 -15.44
C PRO A 47 4.54 -3.60 -15.16
N TRP A 48 3.64 -3.05 -14.34
CA TRP A 48 3.70 -1.66 -13.91
C TRP A 48 4.85 -1.44 -12.95
N LYS A 49 5.34 -0.20 -12.90
CA LYS A 49 6.43 0.20 -12.00
C LYS A 49 5.98 1.37 -11.15
N CYS A 50 6.50 1.45 -9.93
CA CYS A 50 6.30 2.60 -9.06
C CYS A 50 7.51 3.52 -9.16
N GLU A 51 7.27 4.81 -9.41
CA GLU A 51 8.31 5.82 -9.40
C GLU A 51 7.95 6.87 -8.36
N THR A 52 8.72 6.95 -7.31
CA THR A 52 8.53 7.99 -6.30
C THR A 52 9.02 9.32 -6.84
N LEU A 53 8.17 10.35 -6.72
CA LEU A 53 8.49 11.73 -7.10
C LEU A 53 9.01 12.50 -5.90
N GLU A 54 8.33 12.37 -4.75
CA GLU A 54 8.71 13.03 -3.50
C GLU A 54 8.29 12.16 -2.33
N MET A 55 9.11 12.15 -1.28
CA MET A 55 8.79 11.44 -0.05
C MET A 55 9.24 12.26 1.15
N ASP A 56 8.29 12.56 2.02
CA ASP A 56 8.54 13.21 3.30
C ASP A 56 7.79 12.37 4.36
N PHE A 57 8.44 11.33 4.85
CA PHE A 57 7.81 10.39 5.77
C PHE A 57 7.86 10.90 7.20
N GLN A 58 6.84 11.68 7.55
CA GLN A 58 6.61 12.18 8.91
C GLN A 58 5.13 12.52 9.07
N PRO A 59 4.62 12.67 10.28
CA PRO A 59 3.25 13.14 10.48
C PRO A 59 3.03 14.45 9.74
N GLN A 60 1.95 14.56 8.99
CA GLN A 60 1.61 15.67 8.10
C GLN A 60 2.49 15.76 6.86
N GLY A 61 3.41 14.84 6.67
CA GLY A 61 4.18 14.73 5.45
C GLY A 61 3.43 13.97 4.36
N PHE A 62 4.11 13.64 3.28
CA PHE A 62 3.44 13.03 2.13
C PHE A 62 4.38 12.20 1.28
N TRP A 63 3.78 11.39 0.41
CA TRP A 63 4.47 10.59 -0.60
C TRP A 63 3.72 10.76 -1.92
N ARG A 64 4.41 11.27 -2.92
CA ARG A 64 3.89 11.40 -4.28
C ARG A 64 4.60 10.41 -5.17
N TYR A 65 3.83 9.68 -5.96
CA TYR A 65 4.40 8.68 -6.87
C TYR A 65 3.57 8.55 -8.14
N ALA A 66 4.20 7.97 -9.16
CA ALA A 66 3.53 7.57 -10.38
C ALA A 66 3.58 6.06 -10.52
N MET A 67 2.48 5.47 -10.98
CA MET A 67 2.49 4.11 -11.48
C MET A 67 2.68 4.20 -12.98
N VAL A 68 3.75 3.61 -13.48
CA VAL A 68 4.15 3.70 -14.88
C VAL A 68 3.93 2.36 -15.55
N GLY A 69 3.11 2.35 -16.59
CA GLY A 69 2.78 1.14 -17.34
C GLY A 69 3.82 0.80 -18.40
N PRO A 70 3.69 -0.38 -19.03
CA PRO A 70 4.67 -0.85 -20.02
C PRO A 70 4.74 0.02 -21.29
N GLU A 71 3.72 0.81 -21.55
CA GLU A 71 3.71 1.76 -22.68
C GLU A 71 3.94 3.19 -22.21
N ASN A 72 4.54 3.34 -21.04
CA ASN A 72 4.83 4.64 -20.42
C ASN A 72 3.59 5.44 -20.02
N GLU A 73 2.44 4.78 -19.83
CA GLU A 73 1.28 5.41 -19.23
C GLU A 73 1.61 5.78 -17.78
N ARG A 74 1.11 6.93 -17.34
CA ARG A 74 1.41 7.40 -15.98
C ARG A 74 0.14 7.74 -15.22
N HIS A 75 0.00 7.17 -14.03
CA HIS A 75 -1.07 7.48 -13.10
C HIS A 75 -0.45 7.98 -11.80
N TYR A 76 -0.79 9.21 -11.43
CA TYR A 76 -0.21 9.87 -10.27
C TYR A 76 -1.08 9.70 -9.04
N SER A 77 -0.43 9.56 -7.91
CA SER A 77 -1.11 9.42 -6.62
C SER A 77 -0.34 10.16 -5.54
N LYS A 78 -1.06 10.51 -4.48
CA LYS A 78 -0.48 11.15 -3.31
C LYS A 78 -1.01 10.47 -2.05
N VAL A 79 -0.08 10.14 -1.17
CA VAL A 79 -0.39 9.66 0.17
C VAL A 79 -0.05 10.79 1.14
N THR A 80 -0.99 11.16 2.00
CA THR A 80 -0.76 12.12 3.07
C THR A 80 -0.71 11.31 4.38
N PHE A 81 0.39 11.44 5.12
CA PHE A 81 0.54 10.72 6.38
C PHE A 81 -0.12 11.53 7.49
N ASN A 82 -0.97 10.87 8.29
CA ASN A 82 -1.61 11.49 9.45
C ASN A 82 -0.82 11.14 10.70
N ASP A 83 -1.02 9.95 11.24
CA ASP A 83 -0.32 9.49 12.45
C ASP A 83 0.63 8.37 12.13
N ILE A 84 1.82 8.44 12.70
CA ILE A 84 2.86 7.42 12.53
C ILE A 84 3.30 6.99 13.93
N THR A 85 3.17 5.69 14.22
CA THR A 85 3.73 5.10 15.44
C THR A 85 4.81 4.13 15.00
N PHE A 86 6.06 4.47 15.28
CA PHE A 86 7.24 3.77 14.78
C PHE A 86 7.14 2.26 14.99
N HIS A 87 7.32 1.49 13.92
CA HIS A 87 7.24 0.03 13.89
C HIS A 87 5.90 -0.56 14.32
N ARG A 88 4.81 0.25 14.37
CA ARG A 88 3.50 -0.23 14.79
C ARG A 88 2.38 0.09 13.82
N SER A 89 2.26 1.36 13.41
CA SER A 89 1.13 1.74 12.57
C SER A 89 1.37 3.02 11.78
N ILE A 90 0.66 3.10 10.65
CA ILE A 90 0.63 4.30 9.81
C ILE A 90 -0.82 4.55 9.46
N SER A 91 -1.29 5.77 9.73
CA SER A 91 -2.60 6.24 9.31
C SER A 91 -2.38 7.22 8.16
N GLN A 92 -3.03 6.98 7.02
CA GLN A 92 -2.77 7.78 5.81
C GLN A 92 -4.00 7.92 4.94
N ARG A 93 -4.00 8.96 4.11
CA ARG A 93 -5.03 9.19 3.11
C ARG A 93 -4.41 9.12 1.72
N CYS A 94 -4.99 8.31 0.84
CA CYS A 94 -4.49 8.11 -0.52
C CYS A 94 -5.46 8.72 -1.51
N THR A 95 -4.94 9.49 -2.47
CA THR A 95 -5.74 10.14 -3.51
C THR A 95 -5.07 10.02 -4.86
N PHE A 96 -5.88 10.04 -5.92
CA PHE A 96 -5.38 10.17 -7.28
C PHE A 96 -5.17 11.65 -7.59
N THR A 97 -4.07 11.96 -8.28
CA THR A 97 -3.72 13.35 -8.60
C THR A 97 -3.36 13.48 -10.07
N ASP A 98 -3.26 14.73 -10.51
CA ASP A 98 -2.60 15.04 -11.78
C ASP A 98 -1.08 15.05 -11.58
N GLU A 99 -0.34 15.35 -12.65
CA GLU A 99 1.12 15.39 -12.61
C GLU A 99 1.66 16.43 -11.62
N SER A 100 0.92 17.52 -11.42
CA SER A 100 1.32 18.59 -10.50
C SER A 100 0.99 18.31 -9.04
N GLY A 101 0.27 17.22 -8.77
CA GLY A 101 -0.11 16.84 -7.40
C GLY A 101 -1.48 17.33 -6.98
N ASN A 102 -2.27 17.90 -7.89
CA ASN A 102 -3.63 18.33 -7.58
C ASN A 102 -4.57 17.12 -7.60
N GLU A 103 -5.42 17.02 -6.59
CA GLU A 103 -6.39 15.92 -6.47
C GLU A 103 -7.35 15.93 -7.66
N LYS A 104 -7.56 14.76 -8.28
CA LYS A 104 -8.49 14.63 -9.42
C LYS A 104 -9.94 14.60 -8.93
N PRO A 105 -10.80 15.49 -9.44
CA PRO A 105 -12.22 15.48 -9.05
C PRO A 105 -12.90 14.18 -9.46
N GLY A 106 -13.80 13.69 -8.62
CA GLY A 106 -14.60 12.51 -8.92
C GLY A 106 -13.88 11.18 -8.78
N MET A 107 -12.61 11.17 -8.41
CA MET A 107 -11.87 9.93 -8.15
C MET A 107 -12.01 9.56 -6.66
N PRO A 108 -12.08 8.26 -6.35
CA PRO A 108 -12.21 7.84 -4.96
C PRO A 108 -10.94 8.12 -4.15
N ALA A 109 -11.12 8.49 -2.89
CA ALA A 109 -10.04 8.60 -1.93
C ALA A 109 -10.14 7.43 -0.96
N GLU A 110 -9.01 7.03 -0.38
CA GLU A 110 -8.95 5.95 0.59
C GLU A 110 -8.29 6.42 1.86
N ASN A 111 -8.86 6.03 3.00
CA ASN A 111 -8.21 6.23 4.29
C ASN A 111 -7.69 4.87 4.74
N TRP A 112 -6.40 4.80 5.00
CA TRP A 112 -5.70 3.56 5.34
C TRP A 112 -5.24 3.60 6.79
N LEU A 113 -5.40 2.47 7.48
CA LEU A 113 -4.72 2.23 8.74
C LEU A 113 -3.90 0.96 8.56
N ILE A 114 -2.59 1.11 8.52
CA ILE A 114 -1.66 -0.01 8.34
C ILE A 114 -1.09 -0.39 9.70
N GLY A 115 -1.21 -1.66 10.06
CA GLY A 115 -0.68 -2.18 11.32
C GLY A 115 0.41 -3.21 11.11
N PHE A 116 1.44 -3.15 11.96
CA PHE A 116 2.59 -4.06 11.94
C PHE A 116 2.69 -4.72 13.30
N THR A 117 2.54 -6.04 13.36
CA THR A 117 2.57 -6.78 14.63
C THR A 117 3.56 -7.93 14.52
N GLY A 118 4.53 -7.97 15.44
CA GLY A 118 5.45 -9.10 15.53
C GLY A 118 4.68 -10.35 15.98
N VAL A 119 4.85 -11.44 15.26
CA VAL A 119 4.25 -12.74 15.59
C VAL A 119 5.32 -13.80 15.49
N GLN A 120 5.01 -15.03 15.88
CA GLN A 120 6.00 -16.12 15.85
C GLN A 120 6.55 -16.34 14.44
N GLU A 121 5.69 -16.24 13.43
CA GLU A 121 6.04 -16.46 12.02
C GLU A 121 6.75 -15.28 11.37
N GLY A 122 6.87 -14.16 12.07
CA GLY A 122 7.51 -12.94 11.55
C GLY A 122 6.69 -11.69 11.84
N THR A 123 6.06 -11.11 10.81
CA THR A 123 5.27 -9.89 10.96
C THR A 123 3.89 -10.09 10.34
N LYS A 124 2.86 -9.82 11.13
CA LYS A 124 1.49 -9.75 10.64
C LYS A 124 1.19 -8.32 10.21
N LEU A 125 0.91 -8.15 8.93
CA LEU A 125 0.50 -6.88 8.35
C LEU A 125 -1.02 -6.85 8.29
N THR A 126 -1.62 -5.77 8.76
CA THR A 126 -3.05 -5.51 8.61
C THR A 126 -3.25 -4.17 7.93
N VAL A 127 -4.23 -4.10 7.04
CA VAL A 127 -4.62 -2.83 6.41
C VAL A 127 -6.12 -2.71 6.50
N ASN A 128 -6.57 -1.63 7.12
CA ASN A 128 -7.99 -1.27 7.15
C ASN A 128 -8.19 -0.08 6.23
N LEU A 129 -9.02 -0.26 5.20
CA LEU A 129 -9.33 0.80 4.25
C LEU A 129 -10.76 1.27 4.50
N HIS A 130 -10.94 2.58 4.58
CA HIS A 130 -12.25 3.21 4.74
C HIS A 130 -12.52 4.13 3.57
N TYR A 131 -13.75 4.06 3.06
CA TYR A 131 -14.21 4.90 1.95
C TYR A 131 -15.32 5.80 2.44
N HIS A 132 -15.47 6.95 1.80
CA HIS A 132 -16.54 7.91 2.14
C HIS A 132 -17.92 7.32 1.90
N SER A 133 -18.05 6.44 0.90
CA SER A 133 -19.31 5.82 0.53
C SER A 133 -19.08 4.45 -0.12
N LEU A 134 -20.15 3.65 -0.16
CA LEU A 134 -20.13 2.38 -0.90
C LEU A 134 -19.83 2.63 -2.38
N GLU A 135 -20.35 3.72 -2.94
CA GLU A 135 -20.11 4.08 -4.34
C GLU A 135 -18.61 4.26 -4.63
N GLU A 136 -17.91 4.99 -3.78
CA GLU A 136 -16.46 5.18 -3.95
C GLU A 136 -15.69 3.87 -3.81
N MET A 137 -16.07 3.04 -2.83
CA MET A 137 -15.43 1.72 -2.66
C MET A 137 -15.66 0.85 -3.88
N THR A 138 -16.90 0.80 -4.39
CA THR A 138 -17.25 0.03 -5.58
C THR A 138 -16.45 0.49 -6.79
N LYS A 139 -16.28 1.79 -6.94
CA LYS A 139 -15.49 2.37 -8.04
C LYS A 139 -14.02 1.92 -7.94
N MET A 140 -13.46 1.94 -6.75
CA MET A 140 -12.08 1.52 -6.53
C MET A 140 -11.89 0.03 -6.83
N LEU A 141 -12.82 -0.80 -6.35
CA LEU A 141 -12.79 -2.24 -6.64
C LEU A 141 -12.92 -2.50 -8.15
N GLY A 142 -13.76 -1.73 -8.84
CA GLY A 142 -13.94 -1.83 -10.29
C GLY A 142 -12.70 -1.45 -11.09
N MET A 143 -11.77 -0.72 -10.50
CA MET A 143 -10.51 -0.35 -11.12
C MET A 143 -9.43 -1.43 -10.94
N GLY A 144 -9.76 -2.56 -10.32
CA GLY A 144 -8.82 -3.67 -10.15
C GLY A 144 -8.00 -3.62 -8.88
N PHE A 145 -8.45 -2.89 -7.87
CA PHE A 145 -7.70 -2.72 -6.63
C PHE A 145 -7.34 -4.05 -5.95
N GLU A 146 -8.30 -4.97 -5.84
CA GLU A 146 -8.04 -6.24 -5.13
C GLU A 146 -6.90 -7.03 -5.78
N GLY A 147 -6.99 -7.28 -7.07
CA GLY A 147 -5.95 -8.04 -7.78
C GLY A 147 -4.61 -7.35 -7.78
N GLY A 148 -4.59 -6.04 -7.97
CA GLY A 148 -3.36 -5.25 -7.98
C GLY A 148 -2.67 -5.23 -6.63
N PHE A 149 -3.42 -5.00 -5.55
CA PHE A 149 -2.83 -4.94 -4.22
C PHE A 149 -2.32 -6.31 -3.76
N LYS A 150 -3.09 -7.38 -4.03
CA LYS A 150 -2.64 -8.75 -3.72
C LYS A 150 -1.34 -9.08 -4.45
N ARG A 151 -1.23 -8.70 -5.72
CA ARG A 151 0.00 -8.93 -6.50
C ARG A 151 1.16 -8.16 -5.92
N GLY A 152 0.95 -6.91 -5.53
CA GLY A 152 1.98 -6.11 -4.87
C GLY A 152 2.47 -6.75 -3.58
N LEU A 153 1.57 -7.21 -2.72
CA LEU A 153 1.94 -7.87 -1.48
C LEU A 153 2.72 -9.17 -1.72
N ASN A 154 2.38 -9.92 -2.76
CA ASN A 154 3.13 -11.12 -3.11
C ASN A 154 4.52 -10.77 -3.66
N GLN A 155 4.65 -9.66 -4.39
CA GLN A 155 5.95 -9.16 -4.83
C GLN A 155 6.83 -8.78 -3.63
N LEU A 156 6.24 -8.13 -2.62
CA LEU A 156 6.93 -7.81 -1.39
C LEU A 156 7.41 -9.08 -0.69
N GLU A 157 6.56 -10.09 -0.61
CA GLU A 157 6.94 -11.37 0.01
C GLU A 157 8.14 -12.00 -0.70
N GLU A 158 8.18 -11.99 -2.02
CA GLU A 158 9.32 -12.49 -2.77
C GLU A 158 10.61 -11.76 -2.42
N ILE A 159 10.54 -10.44 -2.34
CA ILE A 159 11.70 -9.61 -2.01
C ILE A 159 12.21 -9.93 -0.60
N LEU A 160 11.29 -10.00 0.37
CA LEU A 160 11.65 -10.30 1.75
C LEU A 160 12.24 -11.71 1.90
N ASN A 161 11.70 -12.68 1.18
CA ASN A 161 12.21 -14.04 1.22
C ASN A 161 13.64 -14.14 0.66
N LYS A 162 13.97 -13.36 -0.37
CA LYS A 162 15.30 -13.33 -0.94
C LYS A 162 16.33 -12.69 -0.01
N LYS A 163 15.89 -11.80 0.88
CA LYS A 163 16.75 -11.08 1.82
C LYS A 163 17.03 -11.87 3.10
N ARG A 164 16.35 -13.01 3.29
CA ARG A 164 16.60 -13.81 4.49
C ARG A 164 18.00 -14.38 4.50
N PRO A 165 18.66 -14.41 5.67
CA PRO A 165 19.96 -15.06 5.79
C PRO A 165 19.85 -16.55 5.44
N VAL A 166 20.83 -17.05 4.71
CA VAL A 166 20.93 -18.49 4.45
C VAL A 166 21.63 -19.12 5.63
N LEU A 167 20.97 -20.04 6.29
CA LEU A 167 21.53 -20.76 7.44
C LEU A 167 22.26 -22.02 6.99
#